data_74a34b0da5e694c824547ef263394ca8
#
_entry.id   74a34b0da5e694c824547ef263394ca8
#
_cell.length_a   1.000
_cell.length_b   1.000
_cell.length_c   1.000
_cell.angle_alpha   90.00
_cell.angle_beta   90.00
_cell.angle_gamma   90.00
#
_symmetry.space_group_name_H-M   'P 1'
#
loop_
_entity.id
_entity.type
_entity.pdbx_description
1 polymer ?
#
loop_
_entity_poly.entity_id
_entity_poly.type
_entity_poly.pdbx_seq_one_letter_code
_entity_poly.pdbx_strand_id
1 'polypeptide(L)'
;MEYTLTKQNFEDVVLKSEEPILVDFWASWCGPCMMLAPFVEELSKQHKVGKVNVDEEPELARQFNIMSIPTLLVFKDGKLVKQSMGYQSLESLQSLMEV
;
A
#
# COMPACT_ATOMS: atom_id res chain seq x y z
N MET A 1 -10.97 0.08 5.34
CA MET A 1 -10.21 0.06 6.58
C MET A 1 -8.71 0.16 6.29
N GLU A 2 -7.98 0.94 7.07
CA GLU A 2 -6.57 1.19 6.85
C GLU A 2 -5.75 0.50 7.95
N TYR A 3 -4.90 -0.44 7.56
CA TYR A 3 -4.08 -1.22 8.49
C TYR A 3 -2.65 -0.70 8.52
N THR A 4 -2.07 -0.66 9.71
CA THR A 4 -0.62 -0.45 9.83
C THR A 4 0.04 -1.82 9.69
N LEU A 5 0.80 -1.98 8.61
CA LEU A 5 1.43 -3.25 8.31
C LEU A 5 2.82 -3.34 8.92
N THR A 6 3.12 -4.50 9.48
CA THR A 6 4.42 -4.82 10.04
C THR A 6 4.87 -6.17 9.50
N LYS A 7 6.13 -6.49 9.73
CA LYS A 7 6.67 -7.80 9.40
C LYS A 7 5.83 -8.93 10.04
N GLN A 8 5.30 -8.68 11.24
CA GLN A 8 4.54 -9.69 11.98
C GLN A 8 3.13 -9.92 11.44
N ASN A 9 2.48 -8.89 10.89
CA ASN A 9 1.09 -9.04 10.45
C ASN A 9 0.89 -9.08 8.93
N PHE A 10 1.97 -8.91 8.15
CA PHE A 10 1.86 -8.81 6.69
C PHE A 10 1.21 -10.05 6.07
N GLU A 11 1.63 -11.23 6.51
CA GLU A 11 1.07 -12.46 5.96
C GLU A 11 -0.44 -12.54 6.21
N ASP A 12 -0.86 -12.31 7.45
CA ASP A 12 -2.28 -12.42 7.81
C ASP A 12 -3.14 -11.37 7.16
N VAL A 13 -2.68 -10.11 7.15
CA VAL A 13 -3.49 -9.00 6.64
C VAL A 13 -3.48 -8.95 5.11
N VAL A 14 -2.34 -9.22 4.48
CA VAL A 14 -2.17 -9.06 3.03
C VAL A 14 -2.27 -10.40 2.29
N LEU A 15 -1.42 -11.34 2.64
CA LEU A 15 -1.32 -12.58 1.85
C LEU A 15 -2.50 -13.51 2.04
N LYS A 16 -3.13 -13.48 3.19
CA LYS A 16 -4.33 -14.28 3.49
C LYS A 16 -5.63 -13.52 3.28
N SER A 17 -5.56 -12.30 2.74
CA SER A 17 -6.75 -11.50 2.51
C SER A 17 -7.63 -12.14 1.44
N GLU A 18 -8.94 -12.22 1.74
CA GLU A 18 -9.92 -12.73 0.78
C GLU A 18 -10.37 -11.65 -0.20
N GLU A 19 -10.06 -10.38 0.10
CA GLU A 19 -10.38 -9.28 -0.80
C GLU A 19 -9.10 -8.60 -1.27
N PRO A 20 -9.15 -7.91 -2.43
CA PRO A 20 -7.98 -7.15 -2.88
C PRO A 20 -7.56 -6.12 -1.85
N ILE A 21 -6.26 -5.92 -1.71
CA ILE A 21 -5.71 -4.95 -0.77
C ILE A 21 -4.67 -4.09 -1.46
N LEU A 22 -4.74 -2.77 -1.20
CA LEU A 22 -3.71 -1.83 -1.62
C LEU A 22 -2.69 -1.71 -0.50
N VAL A 23 -1.41 -1.82 -0.83
CA VAL A 23 -0.32 -1.64 0.14
C VAL A 23 0.49 -0.42 -0.26
N ASP A 24 0.54 0.57 0.62
CA ASP A 24 1.22 1.86 0.42
C ASP A 24 2.54 1.86 1.19
N PHE A 25 3.66 1.91 0.45
CA PHE A 25 5.00 2.04 1.04
C PHE A 25 5.33 3.52 1.09
N TRP A 26 5.56 4.05 2.30
CA TRP A 26 5.69 5.48 2.54
C TRP A 26 6.71 5.79 3.62
N ALA A 27 7.04 7.08 3.77
CA ALA A 27 7.86 7.57 4.89
C ALA A 27 7.38 8.96 5.29
N SER A 28 7.57 9.31 6.56
CA SER A 28 7.10 10.59 7.09
C SER A 28 7.82 11.80 6.48
N TRP A 29 9.05 11.62 6.01
CA TRP A 29 9.84 12.69 5.39
C TRP A 29 9.57 12.84 3.89
N CYS A 30 8.74 12.01 3.34
CA CYS A 30 8.47 11.99 1.90
C CYS A 30 7.26 12.89 1.59
N GLY A 31 7.52 14.03 0.96
CA GLY A 31 6.47 15.01 0.60
C GLY A 31 5.35 14.40 -0.24
N PRO A 32 5.67 13.73 -1.37
CA PRO A 32 4.63 13.10 -2.19
C PRO A 32 3.83 12.05 -1.45
N CYS A 33 4.47 11.30 -0.52
CA CYS A 33 3.76 10.32 0.31
C CYS A 33 2.72 11.01 1.19
N MET A 34 3.10 12.13 1.79
CA MET A 34 2.21 12.87 2.68
C MET A 34 1.06 13.52 1.91
N MET A 35 1.30 13.94 0.67
CA MET A 35 0.25 14.47 -0.19
C MET A 35 -0.72 13.38 -0.63
N LEU A 36 -0.23 12.16 -0.78
CA LEU A 36 -1.05 11.02 -1.17
C LEU A 36 -1.89 10.48 -0.01
N ALA A 37 -1.41 10.63 1.21
CA ALA A 37 -2.02 10.03 2.40
C ALA A 37 -3.53 10.27 2.54
N PRO A 38 -4.06 11.51 2.33
CA PRO A 38 -5.50 11.72 2.43
C PRO A 38 -6.31 10.92 1.41
N PHE A 39 -5.75 10.70 0.21
CA PHE A 39 -6.45 9.91 -0.82
C PHE A 39 -6.42 8.43 -0.49
N VAL A 40 -5.33 7.95 0.09
CA VAL A 40 -5.24 6.56 0.55
C VAL A 40 -6.24 6.32 1.68
N GLU A 41 -6.36 7.28 2.61
CA GLU A 41 -7.34 7.20 3.68
C GLU A 41 -8.77 7.20 3.13
N GLU A 42 -9.04 8.04 2.15
CA GLU A 42 -10.37 8.07 1.52
C GLU A 42 -10.68 6.74 0.84
N LEU A 43 -9.69 6.18 0.13
CA LEU A 43 -9.84 4.87 -0.51
C LEU A 43 -10.15 3.77 0.52
N SER A 44 -9.57 3.88 1.72
CA SER A 44 -9.75 2.87 2.77
C SER A 44 -11.19 2.77 3.27
N LYS A 45 -12.03 3.74 2.97
CA LYS A 45 -13.45 3.69 3.34
C LYS A 45 -14.22 2.69 2.49
N GLN A 46 -13.72 2.34 1.30
CA GLN A 46 -14.39 1.44 0.36
C GLN A 46 -13.58 0.20 0.05
N HIS A 47 -12.28 0.22 0.33
CA HIS A 47 -11.36 -0.87 0.00
C HIS A 47 -10.44 -1.16 1.18
N LYS A 48 -9.89 -2.36 1.20
CA LYS A 48 -8.90 -2.74 2.20
C LYS A 48 -7.56 -2.10 1.84
N VAL A 49 -6.95 -1.41 2.78
CA VAL A 49 -5.69 -0.70 2.57
C VAL A 49 -4.74 -1.00 3.72
N GLY A 50 -3.49 -1.25 3.40
CA GLY A 50 -2.42 -1.37 4.37
C GLY A 50 -1.31 -0.38 4.09
N LYS A 51 -0.63 0.08 5.13
CA LYS A 51 0.46 1.04 5.01
C LYS A 51 1.73 0.48 5.64
N VAL A 52 2.84 0.58 4.91
CA VAL A 52 4.17 0.17 5.38
C VAL A 52 5.06 1.40 5.45
N ASN A 53 5.49 1.76 6.66
CA ASN A 53 6.50 2.80 6.84
C ASN A 53 7.86 2.16 6.57
N VAL A 54 8.54 2.59 5.51
CA VAL A 54 9.79 1.95 5.07
C VAL A 54 10.93 2.12 6.07
N ASP A 55 10.87 3.16 6.91
CA ASP A 55 11.89 3.36 7.94
C ASP A 55 11.71 2.40 9.11
N GLU A 56 10.47 2.06 9.42
CA GLU A 56 10.15 1.13 10.51
C GLU A 56 10.18 -0.32 10.07
N GLU A 57 9.90 -0.57 8.79
CA GLU A 57 9.83 -1.92 8.23
C GLU A 57 10.75 -2.06 7.00
N PRO A 58 12.05 -1.87 7.18
CA PRO A 58 12.98 -1.90 6.04
C PRO A 58 13.06 -3.28 5.35
N GLU A 59 12.81 -4.36 6.11
CA GLU A 59 12.84 -5.70 5.51
C GLU A 59 11.70 -5.92 4.54
N LEU A 60 10.50 -5.40 4.85
CA LEU A 60 9.37 -5.48 3.92
C LEU A 60 9.66 -4.70 2.65
N ALA A 61 10.25 -3.51 2.79
CA ALA A 61 10.62 -2.70 1.63
C ALA A 61 11.61 -3.45 0.75
N ARG A 62 12.61 -4.10 1.34
CA ARG A 62 13.59 -4.88 0.59
C ARG A 62 12.95 -6.11 -0.06
N GLN A 63 12.06 -6.77 0.65
CA GLN A 63 11.40 -7.98 0.14
C GLN A 63 10.66 -7.70 -1.17
N PHE A 64 10.03 -6.53 -1.27
CA PHE A 64 9.28 -6.15 -2.47
C PHE A 64 10.07 -5.23 -3.39
N ASN A 65 11.37 -5.10 -3.15
CA ASN A 65 12.28 -4.34 -4.00
C ASN A 65 11.81 -2.90 -4.21
N ILE A 66 11.41 -2.24 -3.12
CA ILE A 66 10.93 -0.87 -3.17
C ILE A 66 12.11 0.07 -3.34
N MET A 67 12.18 0.73 -4.50
CA MET A 67 13.30 1.60 -4.87
C MET A 67 12.95 3.08 -4.75
N SER A 68 11.68 3.40 -4.70
CA SER A 68 11.20 4.79 -4.57
C SER A 68 9.89 4.78 -3.80
N ILE A 69 9.53 5.92 -3.21
CA ILE A 69 8.27 6.07 -2.46
C ILE A 69 7.57 7.35 -2.90
N PRO A 70 6.23 7.38 -2.89
CA PRO A 70 5.36 6.25 -2.54
C PRO A 70 5.35 5.18 -3.63
N THR A 71 5.28 3.92 -3.23
CA THR A 71 5.04 2.80 -4.13
C THR A 71 3.79 2.09 -3.64
N LEU A 72 2.88 1.81 -4.57
CA LEU A 72 1.61 1.17 -4.28
C LEU A 72 1.59 -0.20 -4.92
N LEU A 73 1.32 -1.22 -4.12
CA LEU A 73 1.18 -2.59 -4.60
C LEU A 73 -0.25 -3.04 -4.35
N VAL A 74 -0.84 -3.77 -5.30
CA VAL A 74 -2.14 -4.38 -5.11
C VAL A 74 -1.98 -5.88 -5.09
N PHE A 75 -2.46 -6.49 -4.02
CA PHE A 75 -2.45 -7.95 -3.86
C PHE A 75 -3.88 -8.46 -3.98
N LYS A 76 -4.01 -9.61 -4.65
CA LYS A 76 -5.28 -10.32 -4.76
C LYS A 76 -5.01 -11.81 -4.63
N ASP A 77 -5.75 -12.45 -3.72
CA ASP A 77 -5.58 -13.88 -3.44
C ASP A 77 -4.11 -14.25 -3.13
N GLY A 78 -3.45 -13.40 -2.37
CA GLY A 78 -2.07 -13.61 -1.94
C GLY A 78 -1.01 -13.31 -3.00
N LYS A 79 -1.40 -12.75 -4.14
CA LYS A 79 -0.49 -12.49 -5.26
C LYS A 79 -0.42 -11.01 -5.58
N LEU A 80 0.78 -10.53 -5.89
CA LEU A 80 0.98 -9.18 -6.38
C LEU A 80 0.45 -9.09 -7.81
N VAL A 81 -0.57 -8.27 -8.03
CA VAL A 81 -1.23 -8.15 -9.32
C VAL A 81 -1.04 -6.79 -10.00
N LYS A 82 -0.75 -5.74 -9.23
CA LYS A 82 -0.48 -4.41 -9.80
C LYS A 82 0.56 -3.68 -8.97
N GLN A 83 1.28 -2.77 -9.64
CA GLN A 83 2.26 -1.89 -9.01
C GLN A 83 2.17 -0.52 -9.63
N SER A 84 2.23 0.52 -8.82
CA SER A 84 2.22 1.90 -9.27
C SER A 84 3.11 2.72 -8.35
N MET A 85 3.79 3.73 -8.90
CA MET A 85 4.72 4.56 -8.15
C MET A 85 4.35 6.03 -8.26
N GLY A 86 4.60 6.77 -7.18
CA GLY A 86 4.43 8.21 -7.16
C GLY A 86 3.06 8.68 -6.74
N TYR A 87 2.95 9.99 -6.54
CA TYR A 87 1.70 10.65 -6.20
C TYR A 87 0.70 10.48 -7.35
N GLN A 88 -0.56 10.23 -6.99
CA GLN A 88 -1.62 10.10 -7.98
C GLN A 88 -2.97 10.43 -7.36
N SER A 89 -3.96 10.68 -8.21
CA SER A 89 -5.29 11.09 -7.78
C SER A 89 -6.07 9.95 -7.13
N LEU A 90 -7.12 10.30 -6.40
CA LEU A 90 -8.04 9.30 -5.85
C LEU A 90 -8.63 8.42 -6.95
N GLU A 91 -8.96 9.01 -8.11
CA GLU A 91 -9.50 8.24 -9.24
C GLU A 91 -8.50 7.20 -9.73
N SER A 92 -7.23 7.57 -9.79
CA SER A 92 -6.16 6.65 -10.17
C SER A 92 -6.06 5.50 -9.16
N LEU A 93 -6.15 5.80 -7.87
CA LEU A 93 -6.11 4.78 -6.82
C LEU A 93 -7.31 3.84 -6.94
N GLN A 94 -8.49 4.38 -7.21
CA GLN A 94 -9.69 3.58 -7.40
C GLN A 94 -9.53 2.62 -8.57
N SER A 95 -8.90 3.08 -9.66
CA SER A 95 -8.64 2.24 -10.84
C SER A 95 -7.71 1.08 -10.51
N LEU A 96 -6.73 1.28 -9.62
CA LEU A 96 -5.85 0.20 -9.20
C LEU A 96 -6.62 -0.94 -8.55
N MET A 97 -7.73 -0.63 -7.89
CA MET A 97 -8.51 -1.64 -7.17
C MET A 97 -9.48 -2.42 -8.07
N GLU A 98 -9.51 -2.10 -9.35
CA GLU A 98 -10.30 -2.85 -10.33
C GLU A 98 -9.52 -4.09 -10.80
N VAL A 99 -9.59 -5.13 -9.97
CA VAL A 99 -8.85 -6.37 -10.21
C VAL A 99 -9.75 -7.61 -10.07
#